data_fca3139efcf2dad6cdc0fda1404a85e3
#
_entry.id   fca3139efcf2dad6cdc0fda1404a85e3
#
_cell.length_a   1.000
_cell.length_b   1.000
_cell.length_c   1.000
_cell.angle_alpha   90.00
_cell.angle_beta   90.00
_cell.angle_gamma   90.00
#
_symmetry.space_group_name_H-M   'P 1'
#
loop_
_entity.id
_entity.type
_entity.pdbx_description
1 polymer ?
#
loop_
_entity_poly.entity_id
_entity_poly.type
_entity_poly.pdbx_seq_one_letter_code
_entity_poly.pdbx_strand_id
1 'polypeptide(L)'
;MTALVHTPAELEAAIGHPRTLALVPTMGALHDGHLSLVRAAQATGSPVVVSIFVNPLQFAPGEDLDAYPRTLGADVALLEREGVDAVFAPSVATMYPAGPRTTIHPGPAGMILEGASRPTHFAGVLTVVAKLFALTRATDAFFGEKDYQQLVLIRQMVEDLNIPVAVHGCPIVREESGLAMSSRNRYLSADEARTAEVLSRALATGSFDKARLLLDASPDVDLDYLALTTPDLQDIPAGYSGPARLLVAARVGTTRLIDNARVSVG
;
A
#
# COMPACT_ATOMS: atom_id res chain seq x y z
N MET A 1 -21.13 -14.72 -8.73
CA MET A 1 -21.56 -14.16 -7.41
C MET A 1 -20.31 -14.16 -6.54
N THR A 2 -19.94 -13.01 -6.02
CA THR A 2 -18.75 -12.86 -5.17
C THR A 2 -18.93 -13.59 -3.84
N ALA A 3 -17.99 -14.45 -3.46
CA ALA A 3 -18.05 -15.18 -2.19
C ALA A 3 -17.42 -14.36 -1.07
N LEU A 4 -18.17 -14.03 0.00
CA LEU A 4 -17.59 -13.47 1.22
C LEU A 4 -17.19 -14.61 2.17
N VAL A 5 -15.91 -14.71 2.51
CA VAL A 5 -15.33 -15.80 3.30
C VAL A 5 -14.43 -15.26 4.42
N HIS A 6 -14.38 -15.96 5.55
CA HIS A 6 -13.71 -15.51 6.77
C HIS A 6 -12.60 -16.45 7.25
N THR A 7 -12.57 -17.68 6.71
CA THR A 7 -11.58 -18.69 7.07
C THR A 7 -10.84 -19.22 5.83
N PRO A 8 -9.61 -19.74 5.99
CA PRO A 8 -8.91 -20.38 4.88
C PRO A 8 -9.67 -21.56 4.25
N ALA A 9 -10.40 -22.33 5.06
CA ALA A 9 -11.22 -23.45 4.56
C ALA A 9 -12.40 -22.96 3.70
N GLU A 10 -13.07 -21.88 4.10
CA GLU A 10 -14.13 -21.26 3.30
C GLU A 10 -13.56 -20.68 1.99
N LEU A 11 -12.36 -20.04 2.05
CA LEU A 11 -11.70 -19.53 0.87
C LEU A 11 -11.39 -20.67 -0.12
N GLU A 12 -10.78 -21.76 0.37
CA GLU A 12 -10.49 -22.94 -0.45
C GLU A 12 -11.76 -23.53 -1.06
N ALA A 13 -12.85 -23.62 -0.29
CA ALA A 13 -14.13 -24.11 -0.79
C ALA A 13 -14.74 -23.21 -1.88
N ALA A 14 -14.56 -21.89 -1.76
CA ALA A 14 -15.12 -20.90 -2.69
C ALA A 14 -14.37 -20.84 -4.03
N ILE A 15 -13.02 -20.87 -4.00
CA ILE A 15 -12.20 -20.70 -5.21
C ILE A 15 -11.58 -21.99 -5.74
N GLY A 16 -11.62 -23.08 -4.97
CA GLY A 16 -10.94 -24.34 -5.30
C GLY A 16 -9.41 -24.16 -5.33
N HIS A 17 -8.78 -24.89 -6.24
CA HIS A 17 -7.33 -24.84 -6.47
C HIS A 17 -7.04 -24.42 -7.92
N PRO A 18 -7.27 -23.16 -8.29
CA PRO A 18 -6.97 -22.71 -9.63
C PRO A 18 -5.44 -22.75 -9.88
N ARG A 19 -5.04 -22.92 -11.15
CA ARG A 19 -3.60 -22.90 -11.52
C ARG A 19 -2.97 -21.52 -11.31
N THR A 20 -3.75 -20.48 -11.48
CA THR A 20 -3.36 -19.07 -11.28
C THR A 20 -4.40 -18.38 -10.43
N LEU A 21 -3.96 -17.49 -9.53
CA LEU A 21 -4.82 -16.71 -8.67
C LEU A 21 -4.22 -15.31 -8.49
N ALA A 22 -5.03 -14.28 -8.73
CA ALA A 22 -4.67 -12.90 -8.49
C ALA A 22 -5.18 -12.44 -7.12
N LEU A 23 -4.29 -11.90 -6.30
CA LEU A 23 -4.60 -11.38 -4.96
C LEU A 23 -4.46 -9.86 -4.92
N VAL A 24 -5.45 -9.18 -4.34
CA VAL A 24 -5.40 -7.75 -4.02
C VAL A 24 -5.50 -7.59 -2.50
N PRO A 25 -4.38 -7.42 -1.79
CA PRO A 25 -4.42 -7.19 -0.34
C PRO A 25 -4.87 -5.78 0.00
N THR A 26 -5.87 -5.65 0.89
CA THR A 26 -6.38 -4.36 1.38
C THR A 26 -6.68 -4.41 2.88
N MET A 27 -6.85 -3.23 3.46
CA MET A 27 -7.38 -3.08 4.82
C MET A 27 -8.86 -2.65 4.84
N GLY A 28 -9.53 -2.63 3.69
CA GLY A 28 -10.90 -2.08 3.56
C GLY A 28 -10.93 -0.57 3.38
N ALA A 29 -12.11 0.03 3.57
CA ALA A 29 -12.40 1.43 3.23
C ALA A 29 -12.01 1.74 1.78
N LEU A 30 -12.52 0.90 0.88
CA LEU A 30 -12.13 0.88 -0.52
C LEU A 30 -12.50 2.18 -1.24
N HIS A 31 -11.66 2.57 -2.19
CA HIS A 31 -11.84 3.72 -3.08
C HIS A 31 -11.30 3.36 -4.47
N ASP A 32 -11.44 4.23 -5.46
CA ASP A 32 -11.07 3.97 -6.86
C ASP A 32 -9.60 3.55 -7.02
N GLY A 33 -8.71 3.99 -6.15
CA GLY A 33 -7.33 3.49 -6.08
C GLY A 33 -7.26 1.99 -5.84
N HIS A 34 -8.09 1.43 -4.94
CA HIS A 34 -8.17 -0.02 -4.73
C HIS A 34 -8.85 -0.73 -5.91
N LEU A 35 -9.91 -0.13 -6.47
CA LEU A 35 -10.61 -0.70 -7.62
C LEU A 35 -9.70 -0.77 -8.87
N SER A 36 -8.76 0.16 -9.02
CA SER A 36 -7.75 0.08 -10.10
C SER A 36 -6.86 -1.16 -9.97
N LEU A 37 -6.51 -1.58 -8.73
CA LEU A 37 -5.79 -2.83 -8.49
C LEU A 37 -6.63 -4.06 -8.87
N VAL A 38 -7.91 -4.04 -8.50
CA VAL A 38 -8.86 -5.12 -8.84
C VAL A 38 -8.96 -5.28 -10.36
N ARG A 39 -9.13 -4.18 -11.09
CA ARG A 39 -9.20 -4.19 -12.57
C ARG A 39 -7.90 -4.67 -13.21
N ALA A 40 -6.75 -4.28 -12.65
CA ALA A 40 -5.44 -4.79 -13.08
C ALA A 40 -5.31 -6.30 -12.83
N ALA A 41 -5.79 -6.79 -11.69
CA ALA A 41 -5.83 -8.22 -11.38
C ALA A 41 -6.74 -8.99 -12.34
N GLN A 42 -7.93 -8.49 -12.63
CA GLN A 42 -8.87 -9.09 -13.59
C GLN A 42 -8.32 -9.17 -15.01
N ALA A 43 -7.48 -8.20 -15.41
CA ALA A 43 -6.84 -8.19 -16.72
C ALA A 43 -5.91 -9.38 -16.96
N THR A 44 -5.50 -10.10 -15.92
CA THR A 44 -4.73 -11.36 -16.04
C THR A 44 -5.57 -12.54 -16.51
N GLY A 45 -6.89 -12.47 -16.40
CA GLY A 45 -7.80 -13.57 -16.65
C GLY A 45 -7.84 -14.63 -15.55
N SER A 46 -7.10 -14.43 -14.47
CA SER A 46 -7.11 -15.33 -13.30
C SER A 46 -8.28 -15.00 -12.36
N PRO A 47 -8.78 -15.96 -11.57
CA PRO A 47 -9.68 -15.66 -10.46
C PRO A 47 -9.08 -14.62 -9.53
N VAL A 48 -9.90 -13.65 -9.07
CA VAL A 48 -9.47 -12.54 -8.24
C VAL A 48 -9.99 -12.69 -6.82
N VAL A 49 -9.07 -12.69 -5.86
CA VAL A 49 -9.37 -12.62 -4.43
C VAL A 49 -8.93 -11.25 -3.90
N VAL A 50 -9.85 -10.55 -3.25
CA VAL A 50 -9.53 -9.32 -2.51
C VAL A 50 -9.54 -9.65 -1.02
N SER A 51 -8.43 -9.41 -0.32
CA SER A 51 -8.45 -9.52 1.13
C SER A 51 -8.82 -8.19 1.78
N ILE A 52 -9.66 -8.24 2.84
CA ILE A 52 -10.00 -7.09 3.68
C ILE A 52 -9.62 -7.45 5.11
N PHE A 53 -8.46 -6.97 5.56
CA PHE A 53 -7.96 -7.25 6.89
C PHE A 53 -7.19 -6.07 7.50
N VAL A 54 -7.75 -5.46 8.54
CA VAL A 54 -7.03 -4.43 9.33
C VAL A 54 -6.04 -5.16 10.24
N ASN A 55 -4.79 -5.19 9.81
CA ASN A 55 -3.73 -5.94 10.48
C ASN A 55 -3.17 -5.18 11.69
N PRO A 56 -3.36 -5.65 12.93
CA PRO A 56 -2.88 -4.93 14.11
C PRO A 56 -1.35 -4.85 14.19
N LEU A 57 -0.61 -5.78 13.56
CA LEU A 57 0.85 -5.81 13.63
C LEU A 57 1.54 -4.64 12.93
N GLN A 58 0.86 -3.97 12.03
CA GLN A 58 1.42 -2.86 11.26
C GLN A 58 1.11 -1.47 11.85
N PHE A 59 0.47 -1.43 13.02
CA PHE A 59 0.17 -0.20 13.76
C PHE A 59 1.01 -0.14 15.03
N ALA A 60 1.71 0.97 15.22
CA ALA A 60 2.41 1.26 16.46
C ALA A 60 1.41 1.72 17.55
N PRO A 61 1.78 1.64 18.83
CA PRO A 61 1.00 2.24 19.90
C PRO A 61 0.75 3.74 19.62
N GLY A 62 -0.53 4.16 19.64
CA GLY A 62 -0.93 5.54 19.38
C GLY A 62 -1.21 5.86 17.90
N GLU A 63 -1.05 4.91 16.98
CA GLU A 63 -1.54 5.05 15.60
C GLU A 63 -3.06 4.81 15.51
N ASP A 64 -3.61 5.05 14.33
CA ASP A 64 -5.05 5.10 14.03
C ASP A 64 -5.74 3.71 13.93
N LEU A 65 -5.22 2.66 14.58
CA LEU A 65 -5.80 1.31 14.53
C LEU A 65 -7.28 1.26 14.95
N ASP A 66 -7.63 1.92 16.06
CA ASP A 66 -8.99 1.93 16.58
C ASP A 66 -9.91 2.83 15.73
N ALA A 67 -9.37 3.92 15.20
CA ALA A 67 -10.06 4.87 14.33
C ALA A 67 -10.09 4.42 12.86
N TYR A 68 -9.33 3.38 12.49
CA TYR A 68 -9.25 2.94 11.10
C TYR A 68 -10.63 2.49 10.60
N PRO A 69 -11.10 2.99 9.44
CA PRO A 69 -12.46 2.74 8.96
C PRO A 69 -12.73 1.25 8.72
N ARG A 70 -13.84 0.77 9.24
CA ARG A 70 -14.32 -0.61 9.06
C ARG A 70 -15.66 -0.59 8.33
N THR A 71 -15.62 -0.71 7.01
CA THR A 71 -16.75 -0.54 6.10
C THR A 71 -17.07 -1.80 5.30
N LEU A 72 -16.88 -2.99 5.91
CA LEU A 72 -16.92 -4.28 5.22
C LEU A 72 -18.15 -4.44 4.31
N GLY A 73 -19.35 -4.08 4.78
CA GLY A 73 -20.55 -4.23 3.96
C GLY A 73 -20.54 -3.36 2.69
N ALA A 74 -20.07 -2.11 2.81
CA ALA A 74 -19.93 -1.20 1.66
C ALA A 74 -18.80 -1.69 0.72
N ASP A 75 -17.70 -2.16 1.27
CA ASP A 75 -16.56 -2.67 0.51
C ASP A 75 -16.95 -3.93 -0.29
N VAL A 76 -17.67 -4.87 0.33
CA VAL A 76 -18.19 -6.08 -0.34
C VAL A 76 -19.12 -5.69 -1.49
N ALA A 77 -20.06 -4.76 -1.26
CA ALA A 77 -20.97 -4.30 -2.31
C ALA A 77 -20.25 -3.61 -3.48
N LEU A 78 -19.11 -2.94 -3.24
CA LEU A 78 -18.23 -2.41 -4.29
C LEU A 78 -17.59 -3.55 -5.08
N LEU A 79 -17.01 -4.53 -4.40
CA LEU A 79 -16.31 -5.65 -5.02
C LEU A 79 -17.26 -6.61 -5.77
N GLU A 80 -18.50 -6.75 -5.32
CA GLU A 80 -19.55 -7.46 -6.06
C GLU A 80 -19.85 -6.79 -7.41
N ARG A 81 -19.91 -5.47 -7.45
CA ARG A 81 -20.10 -4.71 -8.70
C ARG A 81 -18.89 -4.83 -9.65
N GLU A 82 -17.69 -4.91 -9.11
CA GLU A 82 -16.48 -5.18 -9.91
C GLU A 82 -16.39 -6.65 -10.33
N GLY A 83 -17.19 -7.56 -9.76
CA GLY A 83 -17.25 -8.96 -10.19
C GLY A 83 -16.05 -9.79 -9.72
N VAL A 84 -15.47 -9.53 -8.55
CA VAL A 84 -14.40 -10.36 -7.98
C VAL A 84 -14.95 -11.74 -7.57
N ASP A 85 -14.09 -12.75 -7.59
CA ASP A 85 -14.50 -14.13 -7.28
C ASP A 85 -14.74 -14.34 -5.79
N ALA A 86 -13.84 -13.82 -4.94
CA ALA A 86 -14.01 -13.88 -3.49
C ALA A 86 -13.45 -12.67 -2.75
N VAL A 87 -14.09 -12.35 -1.62
CA VAL A 87 -13.60 -11.41 -0.60
C VAL A 87 -13.20 -12.20 0.63
N PHE A 88 -11.91 -12.20 0.95
CA PHE A 88 -11.38 -12.84 2.14
C PHE A 88 -11.27 -11.82 3.28
N ALA A 89 -12.18 -11.90 4.24
CA ALA A 89 -12.27 -10.98 5.39
C ALA A 89 -12.04 -11.71 6.73
N PRO A 90 -10.80 -12.17 7.00
CA PRO A 90 -10.49 -12.94 8.20
C PRO A 90 -10.49 -12.08 9.46
N SER A 91 -10.78 -12.72 10.61
CA SER A 91 -10.59 -12.10 11.92
C SER A 91 -9.11 -12.13 12.33
N VAL A 92 -8.74 -11.32 13.35
CA VAL A 92 -7.42 -11.38 13.97
C VAL A 92 -7.12 -12.77 14.52
N ALA A 93 -8.11 -13.43 15.12
CA ALA A 93 -7.97 -14.80 15.63
C ALA A 93 -7.76 -15.82 14.50
N THR A 94 -8.37 -15.61 13.34
CA THR A 94 -8.13 -16.44 12.15
C THR A 94 -6.71 -16.26 11.63
N MET A 95 -6.23 -15.02 11.53
CA MET A 95 -4.88 -14.72 11.05
C MET A 95 -3.78 -15.09 12.05
N TYR A 96 -4.02 -14.90 13.34
CA TYR A 96 -3.03 -15.11 14.41
C TYR A 96 -3.62 -15.90 15.59
N PRO A 97 -3.96 -17.21 15.40
CA PRO A 97 -4.70 -17.99 16.38
C PRO A 97 -3.94 -18.22 17.71
N ALA A 98 -2.62 -18.14 17.69
CA ALA A 98 -1.76 -18.25 18.88
C ALA A 98 -0.93 -16.97 19.12
N GLY A 99 -1.41 -15.84 18.57
CA GLY A 99 -0.64 -14.61 18.47
C GLY A 99 0.47 -14.66 17.41
N PRO A 100 1.11 -13.53 17.12
CA PRO A 100 2.19 -13.44 16.13
C PRO A 100 3.50 -13.95 16.74
N ARG A 101 3.85 -15.23 16.56
CA ARG A 101 5.07 -15.84 17.12
C ARG A 101 6.27 -15.80 16.17
N THR A 102 6.01 -15.60 14.89
CA THR A 102 7.04 -15.47 13.84
C THR A 102 6.74 -14.20 13.05
N THR A 103 7.76 -13.40 12.82
CA THR A 103 7.67 -12.16 12.03
C THR A 103 8.77 -12.11 10.99
N ILE A 104 8.54 -11.34 9.92
CA ILE A 104 9.54 -11.09 8.88
C ILE A 104 10.20 -9.75 9.18
N HIS A 105 11.52 -9.73 9.27
CA HIS A 105 12.28 -8.49 9.43
C HIS A 105 12.51 -7.83 8.06
N PRO A 106 12.21 -6.51 7.91
CA PRO A 106 12.23 -5.85 6.60
C PRO A 106 13.63 -5.52 6.05
N GLY A 107 14.70 -5.81 6.79
CA GLY A 107 16.06 -5.46 6.38
C GLY A 107 16.35 -3.96 6.41
N PRO A 108 17.52 -3.51 5.91
CA PRO A 108 17.95 -2.10 5.95
C PRO A 108 17.01 -1.14 5.24
N ALA A 109 16.48 -1.52 4.07
CA ALA A 109 15.53 -0.70 3.31
C ALA A 109 14.21 -0.44 4.05
N GLY A 110 13.88 -1.27 5.03
CA GLY A 110 12.70 -1.08 5.89
C GLY A 110 12.97 -0.24 7.14
N MET A 111 14.18 0.29 7.32
CA MET A 111 14.57 1.11 8.48
C MET A 111 14.72 2.60 8.14
N ILE A 112 14.54 2.98 6.88
CA ILE A 112 14.60 4.36 6.39
C ILE A 112 13.20 4.87 6.07
N LEU A 113 13.04 6.17 5.83
CA LEU A 113 11.79 6.81 5.37
C LEU A 113 10.58 6.41 6.26
N GLU A 114 9.55 5.76 5.68
CA GLU A 114 8.40 5.27 6.45
C GLU A 114 8.81 4.33 7.60
N GLY A 115 9.84 3.51 7.39
CA GLY A 115 10.33 2.60 8.43
C GLY A 115 11.04 3.32 9.58
N ALA A 116 11.68 4.46 9.34
CA ALA A 116 12.24 5.32 10.39
C ALA A 116 11.12 5.99 11.21
N SER A 117 10.08 6.50 10.53
CA SER A 117 8.93 7.13 11.17
C SER A 117 8.02 6.11 11.89
N ARG A 118 7.99 4.86 11.43
CA ARG A 118 7.10 3.78 11.91
C ARG A 118 7.89 2.46 12.08
N PRO A 119 8.74 2.31 13.09
CA PRO A 119 9.75 1.23 13.16
C PRO A 119 9.21 -0.21 13.13
N THR A 120 7.96 -0.45 13.54
CA THR A 120 7.34 -1.79 13.56
C THR A 120 6.46 -2.07 12.34
N HIS A 121 6.17 -1.04 11.54
CA HIS A 121 5.20 -1.09 10.45
C HIS A 121 5.52 -2.19 9.42
N PHE A 122 6.69 -2.15 8.84
CA PHE A 122 7.02 -3.06 7.74
C PHE A 122 7.19 -4.52 8.19
N ALA A 123 7.63 -4.77 9.42
CA ALA A 123 7.62 -6.12 9.95
C ALA A 123 6.19 -6.69 10.01
N GLY A 124 5.23 -5.88 10.42
CA GLY A 124 3.81 -6.22 10.40
C GLY A 124 3.27 -6.46 8.99
N VAL A 125 3.59 -5.55 8.04
CA VAL A 125 3.15 -5.65 6.64
C VAL A 125 3.71 -6.90 5.97
N LEU A 126 5.01 -7.13 6.03
CA LEU A 126 5.63 -8.29 5.38
C LEU A 126 5.12 -9.60 5.96
N THR A 127 4.91 -9.64 7.28
CA THR A 127 4.36 -10.83 7.95
C THR A 127 2.95 -11.14 7.48
N VAL A 128 2.05 -10.16 7.40
CA VAL A 128 0.67 -10.39 6.94
C VAL A 128 0.61 -10.74 5.46
N VAL A 129 1.42 -10.06 4.63
CA VAL A 129 1.45 -10.32 3.18
C VAL A 129 1.96 -11.74 2.89
N ALA A 130 3.04 -12.18 3.54
CA ALA A 130 3.53 -13.55 3.40
C ALA A 130 2.48 -14.59 3.84
N LYS A 131 1.74 -14.32 4.93
CA LYS A 131 0.61 -15.18 5.34
C LYS A 131 -0.50 -15.20 4.30
N LEU A 132 -0.86 -14.05 3.74
CA LEU A 132 -1.88 -13.99 2.69
C LEU A 132 -1.43 -14.77 1.46
N PHE A 133 -0.18 -14.65 1.02
CA PHE A 133 0.36 -15.44 -0.08
C PHE A 133 0.25 -16.95 0.17
N ALA A 134 0.64 -17.39 1.38
CA ALA A 134 0.57 -18.80 1.76
C ALA A 134 -0.87 -19.32 1.86
N LEU A 135 -1.80 -18.53 2.40
CA LEU A 135 -3.21 -18.91 2.58
C LEU A 135 -3.98 -18.94 1.26
N THR A 136 -3.74 -17.96 0.38
CA THR A 136 -4.43 -17.87 -0.90
C THR A 136 -3.78 -18.69 -2.00
N ARG A 137 -2.48 -19.03 -1.85
CA ARG A 137 -1.65 -19.63 -2.91
C ARG A 137 -1.66 -18.78 -4.18
N ALA A 138 -1.69 -17.45 -4.02
CA ALA A 138 -1.69 -16.53 -5.13
C ALA A 138 -0.45 -16.74 -6.01
N THR A 139 -0.63 -16.63 -7.33
CA THR A 139 0.46 -16.58 -8.32
C THR A 139 0.83 -15.15 -8.65
N ASP A 140 -0.12 -14.23 -8.49
CA ASP A 140 -0.01 -12.82 -8.80
C ASP A 140 -0.57 -11.99 -7.65
N ALA A 141 0.11 -10.89 -7.28
CA ALA A 141 -0.37 -9.99 -6.24
C ALA A 141 -0.19 -8.53 -6.66
N PHE A 142 -1.22 -7.71 -6.40
CA PHE A 142 -1.32 -6.34 -6.91
C PHE A 142 -1.26 -5.34 -5.77
N PHE A 143 -0.34 -4.37 -5.85
CA PHE A 143 -0.11 -3.33 -4.85
C PHE A 143 -0.03 -1.96 -5.52
N GLY A 144 -0.54 -0.93 -4.85
CA GLY A 144 -0.42 0.43 -5.34
C GLY A 144 1.00 0.99 -5.19
N GLU A 145 1.51 1.66 -6.22
CA GLU A 145 2.78 2.40 -6.15
C GLU A 145 2.74 3.58 -5.18
N LYS A 146 1.57 3.96 -4.66
CA LYS A 146 1.45 5.02 -3.64
C LYS A 146 2.27 4.66 -2.40
N ASP A 147 2.17 3.44 -1.91
CA ASP A 147 2.95 2.91 -0.80
C ASP A 147 4.24 2.27 -1.33
N TYR A 148 5.07 3.11 -2.00
CA TYR A 148 6.19 2.65 -2.82
C TYR A 148 7.23 1.85 -2.04
N GLN A 149 7.60 2.30 -0.84
CA GLN A 149 8.54 1.55 0.00
C GLN A 149 7.98 0.19 0.39
N GLN A 150 6.68 0.10 0.69
CA GLN A 150 6.01 -1.17 0.92
C GLN A 150 6.13 -2.12 -0.29
N LEU A 151 5.89 -1.60 -1.50
CA LEU A 151 6.00 -2.38 -2.73
C LEU A 151 7.42 -2.91 -2.95
N VAL A 152 8.45 -2.08 -2.73
CA VAL A 152 9.86 -2.49 -2.83
C VAL A 152 10.18 -3.59 -1.83
N LEU A 153 9.78 -3.43 -0.57
CA LEU A 153 10.03 -4.42 0.48
C LEU A 153 9.30 -5.74 0.26
N ILE A 154 8.08 -5.71 -0.30
CA ILE A 154 7.34 -6.92 -0.65
C ILE A 154 8.05 -7.65 -1.80
N ARG A 155 8.56 -6.95 -2.81
CA ARG A 155 9.35 -7.54 -3.89
C ARG A 155 10.64 -8.17 -3.36
N GLN A 156 11.37 -7.45 -2.50
CA GLN A 156 12.55 -7.97 -1.82
C GLN A 156 12.22 -9.25 -1.03
N MET A 157 11.16 -9.25 -0.23
CA MET A 157 10.73 -10.44 0.52
C MET A 157 10.43 -11.63 -0.41
N VAL A 158 9.75 -11.40 -1.52
CA VAL A 158 9.41 -12.44 -2.50
C VAL A 158 10.68 -13.03 -3.12
N GLU A 159 11.65 -12.19 -3.48
CA GLU A 159 12.92 -12.60 -4.04
C GLU A 159 13.78 -13.36 -3.01
N ASP A 160 14.02 -12.76 -1.84
CA ASP A 160 14.87 -13.31 -0.79
C ASP A 160 14.36 -14.65 -0.23
N LEU A 161 13.03 -14.82 -0.14
CA LEU A 161 12.41 -16.03 0.39
C LEU A 161 11.96 -17.02 -0.70
N ASN A 162 12.23 -16.72 -1.97
CA ASN A 162 11.81 -17.54 -3.12
C ASN A 162 10.32 -17.85 -3.11
N ILE A 163 9.48 -16.87 -2.76
CA ILE A 163 8.03 -17.02 -2.75
C ILE A 163 7.53 -17.01 -4.22
N PRO A 164 6.78 -18.03 -4.67
CA PRO A 164 6.38 -18.14 -6.08
C PRO A 164 5.19 -17.23 -6.43
N VAL A 165 5.33 -15.92 -6.21
CA VAL A 165 4.31 -14.88 -6.48
C VAL A 165 4.91 -13.77 -7.31
N ALA A 166 4.28 -13.42 -8.43
CA ALA A 166 4.61 -12.23 -9.19
C ALA A 166 3.99 -10.99 -8.54
N VAL A 167 4.81 -9.99 -8.17
CA VAL A 167 4.37 -8.77 -7.50
C VAL A 167 4.25 -7.62 -8.50
N HIS A 168 3.01 -7.19 -8.75
CA HIS A 168 2.66 -6.12 -9.68
C HIS A 168 2.47 -4.79 -8.94
N GLY A 169 3.20 -3.75 -9.36
CA GLY A 169 2.98 -2.38 -8.93
C GLY A 169 2.00 -1.68 -9.87
N CYS A 170 0.93 -1.13 -9.32
CA CYS A 170 -0.07 -0.39 -10.10
C CYS A 170 0.10 1.12 -9.88
N PRO A 171 -0.09 1.93 -10.95
CA PRO A 171 0.08 3.38 -10.87
C PRO A 171 -0.79 4.04 -9.80
N ILE A 172 -0.31 5.16 -9.26
CA ILE A 172 -1.05 5.96 -8.29
C ILE A 172 -2.29 6.55 -8.96
N VAL A 173 -3.46 6.28 -8.39
CA VAL A 173 -4.70 6.96 -8.76
C VAL A 173 -4.81 8.24 -7.94
N ARG A 174 -5.18 9.34 -8.62
CA ARG A 174 -5.28 10.66 -8.02
C ARG A 174 -6.70 11.19 -8.13
N GLU A 175 -7.07 12.04 -7.19
CA GLU A 175 -8.28 12.88 -7.27
C GLU A 175 -8.11 13.91 -8.39
N GLU A 176 -9.19 14.57 -8.80
CA GLU A 176 -9.12 15.66 -9.81
C GLU A 176 -8.18 16.80 -9.39
N SER A 177 -8.05 17.03 -8.10
CA SER A 177 -7.10 17.97 -7.48
C SER A 177 -5.62 17.59 -7.66
N GLY A 178 -5.34 16.34 -8.07
CA GLY A 178 -4.01 15.76 -8.14
C GLY A 178 -3.58 15.05 -6.85
N LEU A 179 -4.31 15.18 -5.74
CA LEU A 179 -4.00 14.50 -4.49
C LEU A 179 -4.06 12.98 -4.68
N ALA A 180 -3.06 12.25 -4.21
CA ALA A 180 -3.05 10.80 -4.26
C ALA A 180 -4.21 10.23 -3.42
N MET A 181 -5.00 9.32 -4.01
CA MET A 181 -6.14 8.72 -3.30
C MET A 181 -5.69 7.93 -2.10
N SER A 182 -6.33 8.17 -0.95
CA SER A 182 -6.07 7.49 0.31
C SER A 182 -7.34 7.45 1.17
N SER A 183 -7.54 6.35 1.90
CA SER A 183 -8.60 6.28 2.91
C SER A 183 -8.43 7.32 4.02
N ARG A 184 -7.22 7.83 4.23
CA ARG A 184 -6.93 8.92 5.18
C ARG A 184 -7.32 10.31 4.68
N ASN A 185 -7.56 10.51 3.38
CA ASN A 185 -8.02 11.81 2.86
C ASN A 185 -9.36 12.24 3.49
N ARG A 186 -10.18 11.30 3.95
CA ARG A 186 -11.43 11.58 4.67
C ARG A 186 -11.26 12.30 6.01
N TYR A 187 -10.06 12.31 6.57
CA TYR A 187 -9.76 13.03 7.81
C TYR A 187 -9.42 14.50 7.58
N LEU A 188 -9.17 14.88 6.34
CA LEU A 188 -8.85 16.25 5.96
C LEU A 188 -10.13 17.09 5.89
N SER A 189 -10.09 18.29 6.46
CA SER A 189 -11.04 19.35 6.13
C SER A 189 -10.85 19.82 4.68
N ALA A 190 -11.79 20.59 4.14
CA ALA A 190 -11.68 21.11 2.78
C ALA A 190 -10.45 22.03 2.59
N ASP A 191 -10.05 22.76 3.63
CA ASP A 191 -8.85 23.61 3.60
C ASP A 191 -7.58 22.80 3.64
N GLU A 192 -7.52 21.78 4.52
CA GLU A 192 -6.40 20.85 4.60
C GLU A 192 -6.24 20.04 3.31
N ALA A 193 -7.33 19.60 2.67
CA ALA A 193 -7.27 18.93 1.39
C ALA A 193 -6.63 19.81 0.30
N ARG A 194 -7.00 21.09 0.23
CA ARG A 194 -6.37 22.06 -0.67
C ARG A 194 -4.88 22.28 -0.36
N THR A 195 -4.54 22.37 0.91
CA THR A 195 -3.14 22.45 1.34
C THR A 195 -2.35 21.22 0.91
N ALA A 196 -2.91 20.01 1.07
CA ALA A 196 -2.27 18.75 0.75
C ALA A 196 -1.96 18.57 -0.76
N GLU A 197 -2.64 19.31 -1.64
CA GLU A 197 -2.35 19.29 -3.09
C GLU A 197 -0.91 19.73 -3.41
N VAL A 198 -0.26 20.47 -2.52
CA VAL A 198 1.14 20.87 -2.72
C VAL A 198 2.07 19.66 -2.84
N LEU A 199 1.75 18.53 -2.20
CA LEU A 199 2.56 17.32 -2.27
C LEU A 199 2.66 16.81 -3.71
N SER A 200 1.53 16.68 -4.39
CA SER A 200 1.50 16.25 -5.79
C SER A 200 2.12 17.28 -6.73
N ARG A 201 1.91 18.59 -6.48
CA ARG A 201 2.55 19.66 -7.27
C ARG A 201 4.07 19.67 -7.10
N ALA A 202 4.56 19.45 -5.88
CA ALA A 202 5.99 19.35 -5.61
C ALA A 202 6.62 18.17 -6.38
N LEU A 203 6.00 16.99 -6.32
CA LEU A 203 6.45 15.80 -7.05
C LEU A 203 6.39 15.98 -8.58
N ALA A 204 5.38 16.68 -9.08
CA ALA A 204 5.23 16.97 -10.51
C ALA A 204 6.34 17.85 -11.09
N THR A 205 7.10 18.55 -10.25
CA THR A 205 8.30 19.30 -10.70
C THR A 205 9.40 18.39 -11.26
N GLY A 206 9.40 17.10 -10.90
CA GLY A 206 10.43 16.14 -11.28
C GLY A 206 11.83 16.44 -10.72
N SER A 207 11.96 17.40 -9.81
CA SER A 207 13.24 17.87 -9.27
C SER A 207 13.18 17.99 -7.75
N PHE A 208 14.17 17.39 -7.08
CA PHE A 208 14.27 17.46 -5.61
C PHE A 208 14.32 18.93 -5.10
N ASP A 209 15.15 19.77 -5.69
CA ASP A 209 15.32 21.15 -5.25
C ASP A 209 14.04 21.98 -5.45
N LYS A 210 13.38 21.84 -6.60
CA LYS A 210 12.12 22.53 -6.87
C LYS A 210 10.99 22.03 -5.96
N ALA A 211 10.91 20.74 -5.73
CA ALA A 211 9.95 20.14 -4.80
C ALA A 211 10.18 20.68 -3.39
N ARG A 212 11.43 20.73 -2.94
CA ARG A 212 11.82 21.26 -1.64
C ARG A 212 11.40 22.72 -1.47
N LEU A 213 11.68 23.56 -2.46
CA LEU A 213 11.28 24.97 -2.44
C LEU A 213 9.77 25.18 -2.31
N LEU A 214 8.97 24.36 -3.02
CA LEU A 214 7.51 24.44 -2.93
C LEU A 214 6.98 23.99 -1.56
N LEU A 215 7.56 22.94 -0.98
CA LEU A 215 7.18 22.46 0.34
C LEU A 215 7.56 23.45 1.43
N ASP A 216 8.77 24.00 1.39
CA ASP A 216 9.25 25.00 2.35
C ASP A 216 8.46 26.33 2.29
N ALA A 217 7.88 26.66 1.12
CA ALA A 217 6.99 27.80 0.94
C ALA A 217 5.55 27.57 1.44
N SER A 218 5.24 26.38 1.97
CA SER A 218 3.89 25.96 2.40
C SER A 218 3.86 25.79 3.92
N PRO A 219 3.56 26.85 4.70
CA PRO A 219 3.71 26.85 6.17
C PRO A 219 2.77 25.87 6.88
N ASP A 220 1.65 25.52 6.27
CA ASP A 220 0.66 24.58 6.83
C ASP A 220 0.99 23.11 6.52
N VAL A 221 2.16 22.85 5.95
CA VAL A 221 2.68 21.50 5.64
C VAL A 221 3.88 21.22 6.53
N ASP A 222 3.72 20.31 7.49
CA ASP A 222 4.81 19.82 8.32
C ASP A 222 5.51 18.65 7.60
N LEU A 223 6.66 18.98 6.97
CA LEU A 223 7.42 18.03 6.16
C LEU A 223 8.17 17.02 7.06
N ASP A 224 7.80 15.76 6.98
CA ASP A 224 8.52 14.66 7.65
C ASP A 224 9.77 14.27 6.85
N TYR A 225 9.63 13.96 5.56
CA TYR A 225 10.76 13.78 4.66
C TYR A 225 10.43 14.15 3.20
N LEU A 226 11.46 14.56 2.47
CA LEU A 226 11.54 14.56 1.01
C LEU A 226 12.82 13.82 0.64
N ALA A 227 12.72 12.77 -0.17
CA ALA A 227 13.86 11.92 -0.54
C ALA A 227 13.88 11.67 -2.04
N LEU A 228 15.10 11.67 -2.61
CA LEU A 228 15.36 11.21 -3.97
C LEU A 228 16.24 9.96 -3.89
N THR A 229 15.75 8.85 -4.42
CA THR A 229 16.42 7.54 -4.34
C THR A 229 16.48 6.87 -5.70
N THR A 230 17.28 5.82 -5.82
CA THR A 230 17.13 4.84 -6.90
C THR A 230 15.78 4.12 -6.77
N PRO A 231 15.30 3.40 -7.79
CA PRO A 231 14.03 2.66 -7.70
C PRO A 231 13.97 1.61 -6.58
N ASP A 232 15.10 1.11 -6.14
CA ASP A 232 15.26 0.13 -5.05
C ASP A 232 15.59 0.79 -3.69
N LEU A 233 15.34 2.10 -3.57
CA LEU A 233 15.48 2.90 -2.34
C LEU A 233 16.92 3.07 -1.83
N GLN A 234 17.91 2.95 -2.72
CA GLN A 234 19.29 3.27 -2.38
C GLN A 234 19.57 4.77 -2.59
N ASP A 235 20.59 5.29 -1.92
CA ASP A 235 21.09 6.63 -2.19
C ASP A 235 21.49 6.77 -3.67
N ILE A 236 21.29 7.95 -4.23
CA ILE A 236 21.73 8.23 -5.61
C ILE A 236 23.27 8.30 -5.66
N PRO A 237 23.94 7.39 -6.36
CA PRO A 237 25.41 7.42 -6.47
C PRO A 237 25.91 8.67 -7.21
N ALA A 238 27.12 9.13 -6.91
CA ALA A 238 27.74 10.22 -7.65
C ALA A 238 27.86 9.87 -9.15
N GLY A 239 27.39 10.78 -10.00
CA GLY A 239 27.38 10.57 -11.46
C GLY A 239 26.29 9.64 -11.98
N TYR A 240 25.32 9.26 -11.14
CA TYR A 240 24.18 8.45 -11.56
C TYR A 240 23.33 9.19 -12.60
N SER A 241 22.98 8.47 -13.65
CA SER A 241 22.00 8.92 -14.66
C SER A 241 21.03 7.76 -14.92
N GLY A 242 19.73 8.03 -14.77
CA GLY A 242 18.73 6.99 -14.97
C GLY A 242 17.45 7.21 -14.15
N PRO A 243 16.58 6.18 -14.08
CA PRO A 243 15.33 6.27 -13.35
C PRO A 243 15.57 6.41 -11.84
N ALA A 244 14.80 7.28 -11.21
CA ALA A 244 14.84 7.54 -9.78
C ALA A 244 13.41 7.66 -9.21
N ARG A 245 13.29 7.71 -7.88
CA ARG A 245 12.03 7.92 -7.19
C ARG A 245 12.15 9.13 -6.28
N LEU A 246 11.23 10.07 -6.43
CA LEU A 246 11.05 11.20 -5.52
C LEU A 246 9.90 10.86 -4.58
N LEU A 247 10.18 10.82 -3.27
CA LEU A 247 9.22 10.41 -2.24
C LEU A 247 9.03 11.54 -1.24
N VAL A 248 7.79 11.71 -0.77
CA VAL A 248 7.46 12.73 0.24
C VAL A 248 6.54 12.13 1.30
N ALA A 249 6.77 12.51 2.55
CA ALA A 249 5.81 12.38 3.63
C ALA A 249 5.68 13.72 4.36
N ALA A 250 4.46 14.11 4.68
CA ALA A 250 4.18 15.32 5.42
C ALA A 250 2.89 15.20 6.22
N ARG A 251 2.74 16.03 7.25
CA ARG A 251 1.49 16.24 7.97
C ARG A 251 0.80 17.49 7.47
N VAL A 252 -0.51 17.38 7.29
CA VAL A 252 -1.39 18.52 7.04
C VAL A 252 -2.49 18.42 8.10
N GLY A 253 -2.55 19.41 8.97
CA GLY A 253 -3.30 19.29 10.22
C GLY A 253 -2.80 18.11 11.05
N THR A 254 -3.69 17.20 11.41
CA THR A 254 -3.35 15.97 12.14
C THR A 254 -3.05 14.77 11.24
N THR A 255 -3.31 14.90 9.93
CA THR A 255 -3.25 13.78 8.98
C THR A 255 -1.87 13.69 8.34
N ARG A 256 -1.19 12.55 8.51
CA ARG A 256 0.04 12.24 7.81
C ARG A 256 -0.25 11.59 6.46
N LEU A 257 0.30 12.18 5.42
CA LEU A 257 0.13 11.80 4.02
C LEU A 257 1.49 11.40 3.42
N ILE A 258 1.45 10.46 2.48
CA ILE A 258 2.59 10.08 1.67
C ILE A 258 2.23 10.12 0.19
N ASP A 259 3.21 10.47 -0.63
CA ASP A 259 3.09 10.43 -2.08
C ASP A 259 4.48 10.21 -2.71
N ASN A 260 4.53 9.90 -3.98
CA ASN A 260 5.79 9.75 -4.69
C ASN A 260 5.62 9.87 -6.20
N ALA A 261 6.72 10.08 -6.91
CA ALA A 261 6.74 10.11 -8.37
C ALA A 261 8.00 9.45 -8.93
N ARG A 262 7.85 8.82 -10.09
CA ARG A 262 8.97 8.40 -10.92
C ARG A 262 9.60 9.65 -11.55
N VAL A 263 10.90 9.78 -11.44
CA VAL A 263 11.68 10.86 -12.03
C VAL A 263 12.92 10.29 -12.73
N SER A 264 13.67 11.12 -13.45
CA SER A 264 14.95 10.78 -14.01
C SER A 264 16.01 11.72 -13.49
N VAL A 265 17.21 11.21 -13.24
CA VAL A 265 18.40 11.94 -12.85
C VAL A 265 19.40 11.90 -14.00
N GLY A 266 20.05 13.03 -14.32
CA GLY A 266 21.03 13.15 -15.41
C GLY A 266 20.52 13.92 -16.60
#